data_48e3f5807258f8ebcb5b08c9a0da6fa8
#
_entry.id   48e3f5807258f8ebcb5b08c9a0da6fa8
#
_cell.length_a   1.000
_cell.length_b   1.000
_cell.length_c   1.000
_cell.angle_alpha   90.00
_cell.angle_beta   90.00
_cell.angle_gamma   90.00
#
_symmetry.space_group_name_H-M   'P 1'
#
loop_
_entity.id
_entity.type
_entity.pdbx_description
1 polymer ?
#
loop_
_entity_poly.entity_id
_entity_poly.type
_entity_poly.pdbx_seq_one_letter_code
_entity_poly.pdbx_strand_id
1 'polypeptide(L)'
;MRVSQMYAPTLREVPAEAEVVSHQLMLRAGFIRKAAGGVYSYLPLAWRVLKKIENIVREEMDDAGAQELLMPIVQPAEIWQESGRWDVYGQEMFKLMDRHERPFCLGPTHEEMVTTLIRQDVRSYRQLPLNVYQIQNKYRDEKRPRFGLLRGREFIMKDAYSFDKDEAGLEVSYKKMYDAYNNVFTRCGLNFRPVEADSGAIGGNGSHEFTVIAGSGENEIVFCSKCDYAANVEKAELKPIEAADEEVKEKEKVVTPDCKTIADVCAYLKLPVDHSVKAVAYNSNKGLILCFVRGDHEVNEIKIVNTCGVLEDSLEMASEEQLAAAGTIGGYMGPVGIDLKKATVVVDSTVMNMHNICCGANEEGYHFVNVEPKRDFNVTYVADIRMIQEGDPCPHCGAPVVKARGIEVGQVFKLYTKYSDALHATFLDEEGKERPMVMGCYGIGVSRTMAAAIEQNHDENGIIWPVAIAPYEVLVVPMNAKDKESWDKAEEIYQQLKHAGVEVVIDDRNERPGVKFKDADLIGYPLRVVVGPKTLSSGQLEVKIRKNGEIKYLPLEGDYVEEIKNILAGLMAK
;
A
#
# COMPACT_ATOMS: atom_id res chain seq x y z
N MET A 1 -11.74 23.40 23.40
CA MET A 1 -10.51 22.89 24.08
C MET A 1 -9.49 24.01 24.25
N ARG A 2 -8.72 24.02 25.33
CA ARG A 2 -7.63 24.98 25.58
C ARG A 2 -6.27 24.29 25.40
N VAL A 3 -5.32 24.96 24.74
CA VAL A 3 -4.00 24.35 24.49
C VAL A 3 -3.26 24.03 25.78
N SER A 4 -3.39 24.86 26.83
CA SER A 4 -2.77 24.59 28.15
C SER A 4 -3.26 23.29 28.81
N GLN A 5 -4.42 22.77 28.40
CA GLN A 5 -5.03 21.54 28.90
C GLN A 5 -4.84 20.35 27.96
N MET A 6 -4.21 20.55 26.80
CA MET A 6 -3.98 19.49 25.83
C MET A 6 -2.72 18.70 26.17
N TYR A 7 -2.82 17.38 26.11
CA TYR A 7 -1.64 16.52 26.09
C TYR A 7 -1.12 16.41 24.66
N ALA A 8 -0.41 17.44 24.22
CA ALA A 8 0.21 17.54 22.89
C ALA A 8 1.67 18.03 23.04
N PRO A 9 2.57 17.16 23.55
CA PRO A 9 3.96 17.53 23.84
C PRO A 9 4.77 17.65 22.55
N THR A 10 4.95 18.88 22.06
CA THR A 10 5.77 19.18 20.87
C THR A 10 7.26 19.06 21.16
N LEU A 11 8.02 18.62 20.15
CA LEU A 11 9.48 18.52 20.19
C LEU A 11 10.12 19.52 19.22
N ARG A 12 11.25 20.13 19.63
CA ARG A 12 11.99 21.05 18.76
C ARG A 12 12.79 20.31 17.70
N GLU A 13 13.40 19.19 18.08
CA GLU A 13 14.30 18.41 17.23
C GLU A 13 13.61 17.16 16.71
N VAL A 14 14.08 16.69 15.57
CA VAL A 14 13.65 15.41 14.98
C VAL A 14 14.32 14.27 15.74
N PRO A 15 13.59 13.29 16.27
CA PRO A 15 14.19 12.09 16.85
C PRO A 15 15.02 11.33 15.80
N ALA A 16 16.19 10.84 16.20
CA ALA A 16 17.16 10.20 15.29
C ALA A 16 16.64 8.94 14.58
N GLU A 17 15.66 8.28 15.19
CA GLU A 17 15.03 7.08 14.61
C GLU A 17 13.96 7.37 13.54
N ALA A 18 13.59 8.63 13.32
CA ALA A 18 12.54 9.01 12.39
C ALA A 18 13.13 9.31 11.00
N GLU A 19 12.88 8.42 10.05
CA GLU A 19 13.44 8.50 8.70
C GLU A 19 12.55 9.30 7.73
N VAL A 20 11.25 8.97 7.67
CA VAL A 20 10.30 9.62 6.75
C VAL A 20 9.57 10.80 7.40
N VAL A 21 9.07 11.71 6.58
CA VAL A 21 8.49 12.98 7.03
C VAL A 21 7.30 12.78 7.95
N SER A 22 6.38 11.87 7.63
CA SER A 22 5.22 11.60 8.49
C SER A 22 5.64 11.13 9.88
N HIS A 23 6.65 10.25 9.99
CA HIS A 23 7.16 9.78 11.26
C HIS A 23 7.80 10.92 12.08
N GLN A 24 8.62 11.75 11.42
CA GLN A 24 9.25 12.91 12.02
C GLN A 24 8.21 13.90 12.58
N LEU A 25 7.23 14.28 11.75
CA LEU A 25 6.21 15.25 12.12
C LEU A 25 5.25 14.73 13.19
N MET A 26 4.83 13.46 13.12
CA MET A 26 3.97 12.87 14.15
C MET A 26 4.64 12.83 15.52
N LEU A 27 5.94 12.52 15.60
CA LEU A 27 6.70 12.56 16.86
C LEU A 27 6.86 13.99 17.37
N ARG A 28 7.26 14.92 16.47
CA ARG A 28 7.49 16.32 16.82
C ARG A 28 6.23 17.06 17.25
N ALA A 29 5.14 16.85 16.53
CA ALA A 29 3.86 17.51 16.82
C ALA A 29 3.07 16.88 17.98
N GLY A 30 3.59 15.83 18.61
CA GLY A 30 2.92 15.19 19.74
C GLY A 30 1.69 14.36 19.34
N PHE A 31 1.75 13.68 18.19
CA PHE A 31 0.70 12.77 17.74
C PHE A 31 0.92 11.34 18.24
N ILE A 32 2.15 10.86 18.20
CA ILE A 32 2.49 9.49 18.61
C ILE A 32 3.69 9.46 19.55
N ARG A 33 3.81 8.35 20.30
CA ARG A 33 5.01 7.99 21.08
C ARG A 33 5.31 6.51 20.89
N LYS A 34 6.57 6.20 20.67
CA LYS A 34 7.06 4.84 20.48
C LYS A 34 7.02 4.07 21.80
N ALA A 35 6.38 2.93 21.82
CA ALA A 35 6.42 1.96 22.92
C ALA A 35 7.48 0.89 22.67
N ALA A 36 7.54 0.38 21.45
CA ALA A 36 8.55 -0.58 20.99
C ALA A 36 8.74 -0.41 19.46
N GLY A 37 9.64 -1.17 18.84
CA GLY A 37 9.82 -1.18 17.39
C GLY A 37 8.52 -1.55 16.68
N GLY A 38 7.94 -0.62 15.91
CA GLY A 38 6.67 -0.81 15.20
C GLY A 38 5.42 -0.78 16.07
N VAL A 39 5.52 -0.37 17.34
CA VAL A 39 4.40 -0.25 18.29
C VAL A 39 4.36 1.16 18.85
N TYR A 40 3.23 1.84 18.70
CA TYR A 40 3.08 3.26 19.04
C TYR A 40 1.81 3.51 19.88
N SER A 41 1.93 4.45 20.83
CA SER A 41 0.79 5.06 21.48
C SER A 41 0.30 6.23 20.65
N TYR A 42 -1.00 6.28 20.38
CA TYR A 42 -1.67 7.41 19.73
C TYR A 42 -2.08 8.43 20.79
N LEU A 43 -1.51 9.64 20.71
CA LEU A 43 -1.85 10.73 21.63
C LEU A 43 -3.17 11.42 21.21
N PRO A 44 -3.76 12.30 22.04
CA PRO A 44 -5.10 12.83 21.79
C PRO A 44 -5.31 13.46 20.41
N LEU A 45 -4.31 14.15 19.86
CA LEU A 45 -4.43 14.73 18.50
C LEU A 45 -4.50 13.65 17.42
N ALA A 46 -3.63 12.63 17.47
CA ALA A 46 -3.67 11.51 16.54
C ALA A 46 -4.99 10.75 16.66
N TRP A 47 -5.45 10.51 17.89
CA TRP A 47 -6.69 9.79 18.12
C TRP A 47 -7.90 10.50 17.53
N ARG A 48 -7.92 11.85 17.56
CA ARG A 48 -8.96 12.63 16.88
C ARG A 48 -8.94 12.45 15.36
N VAL A 49 -7.76 12.49 14.75
CA VAL A 49 -7.59 12.25 13.31
C VAL A 49 -8.08 10.85 12.94
N LEU A 50 -7.62 9.83 13.68
CA LEU A 50 -8.04 8.44 13.45
C LEU A 50 -9.55 8.27 13.54
N LYS A 51 -10.20 8.87 14.56
CA LYS A 51 -11.67 8.81 14.70
C LYS A 51 -12.40 9.47 13.54
N LYS A 52 -11.85 10.54 12.96
CA LYS A 52 -12.43 11.16 11.75
C LYS A 52 -12.29 10.26 10.54
N ILE A 53 -11.12 9.66 10.33
CA ILE A 53 -10.91 8.68 9.25
C ILE A 53 -11.84 7.48 9.45
N GLU A 54 -11.93 6.92 10.66
CA GLU A 54 -12.84 5.82 10.98
C GLU A 54 -14.31 6.18 10.69
N ASN A 55 -14.74 7.40 10.98
CA ASN A 55 -16.11 7.84 10.72
C ASN A 55 -16.39 7.95 9.22
N ILE A 56 -15.46 8.52 8.45
CA ILE A 56 -15.56 8.54 6.98
C ILE A 56 -15.68 7.10 6.44
N VAL A 57 -14.85 6.19 6.96
CA VAL A 57 -14.89 4.77 6.58
C VAL A 57 -16.24 4.14 6.92
N ARG A 58 -16.80 4.37 8.12
CA ARG A 58 -18.12 3.84 8.52
C ARG A 58 -19.22 4.30 7.59
N GLU A 59 -19.29 5.60 7.35
CA GLU A 59 -20.31 6.19 6.47
C GLU A 59 -20.28 5.53 5.08
N GLU A 60 -19.11 5.39 4.46
CA GLU A 60 -19.00 4.78 3.14
C GLU A 60 -19.25 3.25 3.15
N MET A 61 -18.91 2.54 4.24
CA MET A 61 -19.24 1.12 4.38
C MET A 61 -20.73 0.91 4.57
N ASP A 62 -21.38 1.70 5.42
CA ASP A 62 -22.82 1.64 5.68
C ASP A 62 -23.61 1.99 4.40
N ASP A 63 -23.20 3.01 3.67
CA ASP A 63 -23.79 3.40 2.37
C ASP A 63 -23.63 2.30 1.30
N ALA A 64 -22.53 1.55 1.36
CA ALA A 64 -22.32 0.38 0.49
C ALA A 64 -23.15 -0.86 0.91
N GLY A 65 -23.86 -0.79 2.05
CA GLY A 65 -24.70 -1.84 2.60
C GLY A 65 -23.95 -2.88 3.44
N ALA A 66 -22.76 -2.57 3.92
CA ALA A 66 -22.03 -3.41 4.87
C ALA A 66 -22.48 -3.14 6.31
N GLN A 67 -22.29 -4.11 7.21
CA GLN A 67 -22.71 -4.04 8.61
C GLN A 67 -21.51 -4.12 9.55
N GLU A 68 -21.38 -3.17 10.48
CA GLU A 68 -20.28 -3.18 11.46
C GLU A 68 -20.49 -4.27 12.51
N LEU A 69 -19.43 -5.03 12.78
CA LEU A 69 -19.35 -6.00 13.88
C LEU A 69 -17.97 -5.88 14.55
N LEU A 70 -17.74 -6.64 15.62
CA LEU A 70 -16.43 -6.70 16.27
C LEU A 70 -16.09 -8.14 16.61
N MET A 71 -15.00 -8.64 16.06
CA MET A 71 -14.51 -10.00 16.25
C MET A 71 -13.32 -10.03 17.24
N PRO A 72 -13.05 -11.20 17.89
CA PRO A 72 -11.89 -11.35 18.75
C PRO A 72 -10.55 -11.17 18.03
N ILE A 73 -9.60 -10.51 18.69
CA ILE A 73 -8.21 -10.44 18.22
C ILE A 73 -7.45 -11.73 18.52
N VAL A 74 -7.72 -12.33 19.68
CA VAL A 74 -7.13 -13.62 20.05
C VAL A 74 -7.88 -14.72 19.31
N GLN A 75 -7.21 -15.35 18.37
CA GLN A 75 -7.81 -16.35 17.49
C GLN A 75 -7.23 -17.74 17.78
N PRO A 76 -8.08 -18.79 17.85
CA PRO A 76 -7.61 -20.16 18.06
C PRO A 76 -6.85 -20.68 16.84
N ALA A 77 -5.80 -21.47 17.08
CA ALA A 77 -4.99 -22.05 16.00
C ALA A 77 -5.80 -22.97 15.07
N GLU A 78 -6.84 -23.61 15.60
CA GLU A 78 -7.63 -24.61 14.90
C GLU A 78 -8.24 -24.06 13.59
N ILE A 79 -8.77 -22.83 13.59
CA ILE A 79 -9.36 -22.24 12.38
C ILE A 79 -8.30 -21.93 11.31
N TRP A 80 -7.09 -21.59 11.74
CA TRP A 80 -5.94 -21.35 10.85
C TRP A 80 -5.35 -22.65 10.31
N GLN A 81 -5.37 -23.72 11.11
CA GLN A 81 -4.99 -25.06 10.68
C GLN A 81 -6.01 -25.62 9.69
N GLU A 82 -7.32 -25.43 9.95
CA GLU A 82 -8.42 -25.84 9.06
C GLU A 82 -8.31 -25.15 7.68
N SER A 83 -7.95 -23.85 7.64
CA SER A 83 -7.71 -23.12 6.38
C SER A 83 -6.38 -23.48 5.69
N GLY A 84 -5.48 -24.17 6.37
CA GLY A 84 -4.13 -24.48 5.90
C GLY A 84 -3.14 -23.30 5.99
N ARG A 85 -3.53 -22.16 6.59
CA ARG A 85 -2.68 -20.94 6.64
C ARG A 85 -1.80 -20.83 7.88
N TRP A 86 -1.94 -21.69 8.87
CA TRP A 86 -1.16 -21.63 10.12
C TRP A 86 0.36 -21.65 9.89
N ASP A 87 0.81 -22.47 8.95
CA ASP A 87 2.23 -22.59 8.61
C ASP A 87 2.62 -21.68 7.44
N VAL A 88 1.71 -21.47 6.48
CA VAL A 88 1.92 -20.64 5.31
C VAL A 88 2.09 -19.15 5.67
N TYR A 89 1.38 -18.67 6.71
CA TYR A 89 1.53 -17.27 7.18
C TYR A 89 2.89 -17.03 7.85
N GLY A 90 3.60 -18.07 8.21
CA GLY A 90 4.99 -18.04 8.64
C GLY A 90 5.26 -17.32 9.95
N GLN A 91 6.40 -16.62 9.99
CA GLN A 91 6.91 -15.93 11.18
C GLN A 91 6.26 -14.56 11.43
N GLU A 92 5.50 -14.03 10.49
CA GLU A 92 4.79 -12.76 10.67
C GLU A 92 3.56 -12.89 11.59
N MET A 93 3.16 -14.11 11.93
CA MET A 93 2.07 -14.36 12.87
C MET A 93 2.59 -14.35 14.31
N PHE A 94 2.03 -13.48 15.18
CA PHE A 94 2.24 -13.57 16.62
C PHE A 94 1.55 -14.79 17.18
N LYS A 95 2.28 -15.90 17.35
CA LYS A 95 1.80 -17.16 17.94
C LYS A 95 1.97 -17.13 19.46
N LEU A 96 0.97 -17.58 20.20
CA LEU A 96 0.96 -17.63 21.67
C LEU A 96 0.32 -18.91 22.20
N MET A 97 0.57 -19.21 23.45
CA MET A 97 -0.02 -20.33 24.17
C MET A 97 -0.84 -19.80 25.35
N ASP A 98 -2.03 -20.36 25.58
CA ASP A 98 -2.74 -20.08 26.81
C ASP A 98 -2.16 -20.88 27.99
N ARG A 99 -2.69 -20.67 29.21
CA ARG A 99 -2.23 -21.38 30.40
C ARG A 99 -2.49 -22.91 30.39
N HIS A 100 -3.28 -23.39 29.43
CA HIS A 100 -3.58 -24.80 29.20
C HIS A 100 -2.82 -25.38 28.02
N GLU A 101 -1.78 -24.67 27.55
CA GLU A 101 -0.93 -25.06 26.42
C GLU A 101 -1.68 -25.18 25.08
N ARG A 102 -2.82 -24.47 24.94
CA ARG A 102 -3.53 -24.42 23.67
C ARG A 102 -2.98 -23.27 22.80
N PRO A 103 -2.67 -23.56 21.53
CA PRO A 103 -2.11 -22.55 20.64
C PRO A 103 -3.18 -21.55 20.15
N PHE A 104 -2.79 -20.28 20.12
CA PHE A 104 -3.55 -19.15 19.60
C PHE A 104 -2.64 -18.25 18.77
N CYS A 105 -3.22 -17.26 18.09
CA CYS A 105 -2.49 -16.14 17.52
C CYS A 105 -3.19 -14.81 17.83
N LEU A 106 -2.44 -13.72 17.72
CA LEU A 106 -3.02 -12.39 17.55
C LEU A 106 -3.37 -12.19 16.08
N GLY A 107 -4.63 -11.85 15.79
CA GLY A 107 -5.14 -11.78 14.42
C GLY A 107 -4.38 -10.82 13.51
N PRO A 108 -3.62 -11.32 12.53
CA PRO A 108 -3.02 -10.48 11.49
C PRO A 108 -4.06 -10.05 10.45
N THR A 109 -5.13 -10.81 10.34
CA THR A 109 -6.33 -10.65 9.50
C THR A 109 -7.46 -11.52 10.05
N HIS A 110 -8.66 -11.49 9.48
CA HIS A 110 -9.83 -12.18 10.05
C HIS A 110 -10.64 -13.02 9.05
N GLU A 111 -10.07 -13.45 7.92
CA GLU A 111 -10.76 -14.32 6.95
C GLU A 111 -11.26 -15.60 7.61
N GLU A 112 -10.41 -16.28 8.38
CA GLU A 112 -10.76 -17.52 9.10
C GLU A 112 -11.85 -17.28 10.13
N MET A 113 -11.71 -16.21 10.91
CA MET A 113 -12.63 -15.88 11.99
C MET A 113 -14.03 -15.54 11.46
N VAL A 114 -14.11 -14.67 10.43
CA VAL A 114 -15.40 -14.27 9.85
C VAL A 114 -16.08 -15.41 9.12
N THR A 115 -15.32 -16.22 8.38
CA THR A 115 -15.87 -17.40 7.68
C THR A 115 -16.42 -18.42 8.68
N THR A 116 -15.70 -18.65 9.78
CA THR A 116 -16.15 -19.53 10.87
C THR A 116 -17.42 -18.97 11.55
N LEU A 117 -17.51 -17.65 11.73
CA LEU A 117 -18.70 -17.00 12.27
C LEU A 117 -19.91 -17.18 11.34
N ILE A 118 -19.77 -16.82 10.07
CA ILE A 118 -20.86 -16.82 9.10
C ILE A 118 -21.35 -18.24 8.77
N ARG A 119 -20.47 -19.24 8.69
CA ARG A 119 -20.86 -20.64 8.44
C ARG A 119 -21.81 -21.22 9.50
N GLN A 120 -21.86 -20.64 10.70
CA GLN A 120 -22.74 -21.10 11.77
C GLN A 120 -24.21 -20.72 11.53
N ASP A 121 -24.46 -19.56 10.92
CA ASP A 121 -25.78 -18.96 10.86
C ASP A 121 -26.37 -18.87 9.44
N VAL A 122 -25.54 -18.74 8.41
CA VAL A 122 -25.99 -18.66 7.00
C VAL A 122 -26.15 -20.06 6.41
N ARG A 123 -27.39 -20.41 6.06
CA ARG A 123 -27.77 -21.75 5.56
C ARG A 123 -28.48 -21.73 4.22
N SER A 124 -28.88 -20.56 3.72
CA SER A 124 -29.73 -20.44 2.53
C SER A 124 -29.28 -19.27 1.66
N TYR A 125 -29.40 -19.43 0.35
CA TYR A 125 -29.18 -18.38 -0.63
C TYR A 125 -29.97 -17.08 -0.36
N ARG A 126 -31.10 -17.17 0.37
CA ARG A 126 -31.93 -16.01 0.73
C ARG A 126 -31.26 -15.07 1.75
N GLN A 127 -30.22 -15.53 2.43
CA GLN A 127 -29.46 -14.77 3.39
C GLN A 127 -28.24 -14.06 2.73
N LEU A 128 -28.02 -14.33 1.45
CA LEU A 128 -26.95 -13.75 0.65
C LEU A 128 -27.50 -12.73 -0.38
N PRO A 129 -26.75 -11.69 -0.78
CA PRO A 129 -25.39 -11.39 -0.32
C PRO A 129 -25.35 -10.83 1.11
N LEU A 130 -24.25 -11.10 1.80
CA LEU A 130 -23.97 -10.55 3.13
C LEU A 130 -22.62 -9.85 3.11
N ASN A 131 -22.54 -8.63 3.63
CA ASN A 131 -21.30 -7.89 3.78
C ASN A 131 -21.17 -7.40 5.22
N VAL A 132 -20.06 -7.73 5.86
CA VAL A 132 -19.76 -7.35 7.26
C VAL A 132 -18.37 -6.74 7.34
N TYR A 133 -18.16 -5.79 8.27
CA TYR A 133 -16.86 -5.17 8.48
C TYR A 133 -16.59 -4.87 9.95
N GLN A 134 -15.33 -4.68 10.27
CA GLN A 134 -14.89 -4.17 11.57
C GLN A 134 -13.80 -3.12 11.39
N ILE A 135 -13.61 -2.30 12.43
CA ILE A 135 -12.43 -1.45 12.60
C ILE A 135 -11.72 -1.92 13.86
N GLN A 136 -10.56 -2.56 13.71
CA GLN A 136 -9.91 -3.30 14.78
C GLN A 136 -8.39 -3.26 14.63
N ASN A 137 -7.67 -3.41 15.75
CA ASN A 137 -6.23 -3.62 15.72
C ASN A 137 -5.88 -4.92 15.00
N LYS A 138 -4.76 -4.90 14.29
CA LYS A 138 -4.12 -6.06 13.68
C LYS A 138 -2.68 -6.16 14.17
N TYR A 139 -2.15 -7.38 14.17
CA TYR A 139 -0.83 -7.69 14.71
C TYR A 139 -0.05 -8.51 13.69
N ARG A 140 1.08 -7.96 13.22
CA ARG A 140 2.01 -8.66 12.33
C ARG A 140 3.42 -8.52 12.89
N ASP A 141 4.12 -9.61 13.12
CA ASP A 141 5.49 -9.60 13.65
C ASP A 141 6.49 -9.25 12.53
N GLU A 142 6.36 -8.04 12.05
CA GLU A 142 7.23 -7.48 11.02
C GLU A 142 8.70 -7.61 11.41
N LYS A 143 9.48 -8.27 10.56
CA LYS A 143 10.93 -8.48 10.80
C LYS A 143 11.68 -7.16 10.91
N ARG A 144 11.30 -6.16 10.09
CA ARG A 144 11.91 -4.83 10.03
C ARG A 144 10.85 -3.74 10.03
N PRO A 145 10.20 -3.46 11.18
CA PRO A 145 9.26 -2.35 11.26
C PRO A 145 10.00 -1.03 11.04
N ARG A 146 9.49 -0.18 10.18
CA ARG A 146 10.12 1.07 9.77
C ARG A 146 9.07 2.11 9.37
N PHE A 147 9.53 3.36 9.22
CA PHE A 147 8.71 4.47 8.72
C PHE A 147 7.47 4.78 9.59
N GLY A 148 7.59 4.59 10.91
CA GLY A 148 6.51 4.93 11.86
C GLY A 148 5.26 4.09 11.64
N LEU A 149 4.13 4.74 11.31
CA LEU A 149 2.85 4.08 11.10
C LEU A 149 2.66 3.48 9.69
N LEU A 150 3.62 3.67 8.79
CA LEU A 150 3.53 3.09 7.45
C LEU A 150 3.75 1.56 7.48
N ARG A 151 4.67 1.09 8.34
CA ARG A 151 4.96 -0.34 8.51
C ARG A 151 5.24 -0.68 9.98
N GLY A 152 4.19 -0.95 10.72
CA GLY A 152 4.23 -1.28 12.14
C GLY A 152 3.82 -2.72 12.45
N ARG A 153 4.06 -3.15 13.70
CA ARG A 153 3.66 -4.46 14.24
C ARG A 153 2.24 -4.48 14.78
N GLU A 154 1.77 -3.34 15.27
CA GLU A 154 0.40 -3.13 15.70
C GLU A 154 -0.16 -1.91 14.97
N PHE A 155 -1.33 -2.05 14.35
CA PHE A 155 -1.96 -0.99 13.56
C PHE A 155 -3.47 -1.15 13.53
N ILE A 156 -4.19 -0.06 13.21
CA ILE A 156 -5.64 -0.04 13.08
C ILE A 156 -6.01 -0.27 11.62
N MET A 157 -6.87 -1.26 11.38
CA MET A 157 -7.38 -1.61 10.05
C MET A 157 -8.90 -1.67 10.07
N LYS A 158 -9.55 -1.18 9.00
CA LYS A 158 -10.88 -1.61 8.64
C LYS A 158 -10.74 -2.81 7.71
N ASP A 159 -11.33 -3.91 8.07
CA ASP A 159 -11.45 -5.11 7.25
C ASP A 159 -12.91 -5.49 7.06
N ALA A 160 -13.31 -5.62 5.79
CA ALA A 160 -14.65 -6.02 5.39
C ALA A 160 -14.60 -7.33 4.60
N TYR A 161 -15.70 -8.07 4.62
CA TYR A 161 -15.82 -9.39 4.02
C TYR A 161 -17.19 -9.53 3.39
N SER A 162 -17.24 -9.87 2.11
CA SER A 162 -18.48 -10.21 1.42
C SER A 162 -18.63 -11.72 1.25
N PHE A 163 -19.88 -12.15 1.33
CA PHE A 163 -20.31 -13.53 1.07
C PHE A 163 -21.43 -13.47 0.05
N ASP A 164 -21.20 -14.07 -1.10
CA ASP A 164 -22.08 -14.05 -2.27
C ASP A 164 -22.44 -15.48 -2.68
N LYS A 165 -23.54 -15.64 -3.42
CA LYS A 165 -23.98 -16.95 -3.88
C LYS A 165 -23.21 -17.47 -5.10
N ASP A 166 -22.62 -16.55 -5.87
CA ASP A 166 -21.91 -16.84 -7.11
C ASP A 166 -20.89 -15.75 -7.44
N GLU A 167 -20.11 -15.96 -8.48
CA GLU A 167 -19.10 -15.01 -8.94
C GLU A 167 -19.72 -13.69 -9.44
N ALA A 168 -20.90 -13.73 -10.03
CA ALA A 168 -21.59 -12.52 -10.47
C ALA A 168 -22.01 -11.65 -9.28
N GLY A 169 -22.43 -12.27 -8.17
CA GLY A 169 -22.65 -11.59 -6.89
C GLY A 169 -21.37 -10.95 -6.34
N LEU A 170 -20.26 -11.70 -6.35
CA LEU A 170 -18.95 -11.18 -5.95
C LEU A 170 -18.54 -9.96 -6.77
N GLU A 171 -18.74 -9.95 -8.09
CA GLU A 171 -18.42 -8.77 -8.92
C GLU A 171 -19.22 -7.53 -8.47
N VAL A 172 -20.49 -7.70 -8.10
CA VAL A 172 -21.32 -6.59 -7.57
C VAL A 172 -20.78 -6.11 -6.22
N SER A 173 -20.48 -7.03 -5.29
CA SER A 173 -19.94 -6.71 -3.97
C SER A 173 -18.56 -6.04 -4.08
N TYR A 174 -17.70 -6.56 -4.94
CA TYR A 174 -16.39 -6.00 -5.24
C TYR A 174 -16.47 -4.56 -5.77
N LYS A 175 -17.34 -4.33 -6.77
CA LYS A 175 -17.53 -2.99 -7.34
C LYS A 175 -18.02 -1.98 -6.31
N LYS A 176 -18.97 -2.36 -5.45
CA LYS A 176 -19.43 -1.49 -4.36
C LYS A 176 -18.31 -1.11 -3.41
N MET A 177 -17.46 -2.06 -3.00
CA MET A 177 -16.32 -1.79 -2.13
C MET A 177 -15.26 -0.95 -2.82
N TYR A 178 -14.98 -1.22 -4.10
CA TYR A 178 -14.06 -0.41 -4.90
C TYR A 178 -14.51 1.06 -4.97
N ASP A 179 -15.79 1.30 -5.20
CA ASP A 179 -16.36 2.66 -5.27
C ASP A 179 -16.34 3.33 -3.88
N ALA A 180 -16.70 2.61 -2.83
CA ALA A 180 -16.64 3.11 -1.46
C ALA A 180 -15.20 3.52 -1.06
N TYR A 181 -14.17 2.76 -1.47
CA TYR A 181 -12.78 3.10 -1.22
C TYR A 181 -12.35 4.37 -1.96
N ASN A 182 -12.78 4.54 -3.21
CA ASN A 182 -12.55 5.80 -3.93
C ASN A 182 -13.13 6.99 -3.15
N ASN A 183 -14.34 6.85 -2.62
CA ASN A 183 -14.98 7.87 -1.81
C ASN A 183 -14.21 8.14 -0.50
N VAL A 184 -13.86 7.08 0.25
CA VAL A 184 -13.10 7.20 1.51
C VAL A 184 -11.84 8.03 1.32
N PHE A 185 -10.99 7.66 0.34
CA PHE A 185 -9.70 8.33 0.17
C PHE A 185 -9.85 9.72 -0.44
N THR A 186 -10.84 9.95 -1.28
CA THR A 186 -11.20 11.29 -1.79
C THR A 186 -11.65 12.19 -0.64
N ARG A 187 -12.55 11.72 0.23
CA ARG A 187 -13.01 12.45 1.41
C ARG A 187 -11.90 12.71 2.43
N CYS A 188 -10.92 11.81 2.53
CA CYS A 188 -9.70 12.05 3.32
C CYS A 188 -8.75 13.07 2.69
N GLY A 189 -9.03 13.56 1.47
CA GLY A 189 -8.21 14.56 0.76
C GLY A 189 -6.91 14.00 0.19
N LEU A 190 -6.88 12.72 -0.17
CA LEU A 190 -5.70 12.05 -0.70
C LEU A 190 -5.65 12.08 -2.23
N ASN A 191 -4.46 12.25 -2.78
CA ASN A 191 -4.16 11.99 -4.19
C ASN A 191 -3.66 10.55 -4.32
N PHE A 192 -4.50 9.68 -4.85
CA PHE A 192 -4.26 8.23 -4.93
C PHE A 192 -4.60 7.68 -6.30
N ARG A 193 -4.16 6.46 -6.53
CA ARG A 193 -4.53 5.67 -7.72
C ARG A 193 -4.92 4.26 -7.28
N PRO A 194 -6.10 3.76 -7.72
CA PRO A 194 -6.35 2.32 -7.73
C PRO A 194 -5.42 1.66 -8.77
N VAL A 195 -4.70 0.64 -8.37
CA VAL A 195 -3.76 -0.09 -9.24
C VAL A 195 -4.02 -1.58 -9.17
N GLU A 196 -3.90 -2.29 -10.28
CA GLU A 196 -3.93 -3.74 -10.28
C GLU A 196 -2.75 -4.29 -9.48
N ALA A 197 -3.01 -5.28 -8.62
CA ALA A 197 -2.03 -5.82 -7.69
C ALA A 197 -2.07 -7.34 -7.62
N ASP A 198 -1.00 -7.94 -7.16
CA ASP A 198 -0.96 -9.35 -6.80
C ASP A 198 -1.74 -9.58 -5.50
N SER A 199 -2.30 -10.79 -5.34
CA SER A 199 -3.09 -11.15 -4.15
C SER A 199 -2.26 -11.68 -2.98
N GLY A 200 -0.99 -12.00 -3.19
CA GLY A 200 -0.04 -12.49 -2.18
C GLY A 200 -0.56 -13.65 -1.33
N ALA A 201 -0.18 -13.68 -0.05
CA ALA A 201 -0.56 -14.72 0.91
C ALA A 201 -2.08 -14.79 1.21
N ILE A 202 -2.84 -13.71 0.96
CA ILE A 202 -4.30 -13.71 1.08
C ILE A 202 -4.90 -14.59 0.00
N GLY A 203 -4.35 -14.53 -1.22
CA GLY A 203 -4.74 -15.36 -2.37
C GLY A 203 -6.03 -14.88 -3.03
N GLY A 204 -6.57 -15.72 -3.89
CA GLY A 204 -7.63 -15.35 -4.82
C GLY A 204 -7.06 -14.93 -6.18
N ASN A 205 -7.90 -14.41 -7.05
CA ASN A 205 -7.49 -13.96 -8.39
C ASN A 205 -8.21 -12.66 -8.74
N GLY A 206 -7.47 -11.57 -8.73
CA GLY A 206 -7.96 -10.21 -8.96
C GLY A 206 -7.97 -9.37 -7.69
N SER A 207 -7.14 -8.35 -7.70
CA SER A 207 -6.96 -7.43 -6.57
C SER A 207 -6.64 -6.04 -7.11
N HIS A 208 -7.10 -5.00 -6.39
CA HIS A 208 -6.67 -3.63 -6.60
C HIS A 208 -6.18 -3.03 -5.29
N GLU A 209 -5.01 -2.42 -5.33
CA GLU A 209 -4.48 -1.57 -4.27
C GLU A 209 -4.86 -0.11 -4.50
N PHE A 210 -5.18 0.59 -3.43
CA PHE A 210 -5.35 2.05 -3.44
C PHE A 210 -4.05 2.66 -2.94
N THR A 211 -3.29 3.22 -3.88
CA THR A 211 -1.92 3.68 -3.64
C THR A 211 -1.86 5.20 -3.67
N VAL A 212 -1.49 5.79 -2.53
CA VAL A 212 -1.26 7.23 -2.37
C VAL A 212 0.09 7.59 -2.96
N ILE A 213 0.12 8.52 -3.91
CA ILE A 213 1.35 8.94 -4.58
C ILE A 213 2.23 9.72 -3.60
N ALA A 214 3.39 9.16 -3.25
CA ALA A 214 4.35 9.77 -2.32
C ALA A 214 5.77 9.27 -2.60
N GLY A 215 6.74 10.18 -2.61
CA GLY A 215 8.14 9.84 -2.88
C GLY A 215 8.79 8.92 -1.83
N SER A 216 8.25 8.91 -0.60
CA SER A 216 8.64 8.03 0.50
C SER A 216 7.95 6.66 0.45
N GLY A 217 7.07 6.41 -0.53
CA GLY A 217 6.36 5.15 -0.67
C GLY A 217 7.30 3.95 -0.91
N GLU A 218 6.95 2.80 -0.35
CA GLU A 218 7.71 1.57 -0.54
C GLU A 218 7.36 0.87 -1.85
N ASN A 219 6.11 0.97 -2.29
CA ASN A 219 5.62 0.32 -3.51
C ASN A 219 5.96 1.16 -4.74
N GLU A 220 6.46 0.50 -5.77
CA GLU A 220 6.56 1.08 -7.10
C GLU A 220 5.31 0.73 -7.91
N ILE A 221 4.72 1.73 -8.52
CA ILE A 221 3.56 1.58 -9.40
C ILE A 221 3.86 2.14 -10.78
N VAL A 222 3.18 1.61 -11.77
CA VAL A 222 3.16 2.15 -13.12
C VAL A 222 1.74 2.55 -13.51
N PHE A 223 1.62 3.60 -14.27
CA PHE A 223 0.35 4.02 -14.85
C PHE A 223 0.54 4.58 -16.26
N CYS A 224 -0.47 4.39 -17.07
CA CYS A 224 -0.43 4.86 -18.45
C CYS A 224 -0.56 6.40 -18.51
N SER A 225 0.17 7.03 -19.45
CA SER A 225 0.08 8.46 -19.70
C SER A 225 -1.21 8.88 -20.44
N LYS A 226 -1.99 7.91 -21.00
CA LYS A 226 -3.15 8.20 -21.87
C LYS A 226 -4.45 7.48 -21.50
N CYS A 227 -4.41 6.31 -20.86
CA CYS A 227 -5.60 5.57 -20.44
C CYS A 227 -5.58 5.28 -18.95
N ASP A 228 -6.63 4.62 -18.44
CA ASP A 228 -6.80 4.37 -16.99
C ASP A 228 -5.98 3.18 -16.47
N TYR A 229 -5.13 2.55 -17.30
CA TYR A 229 -4.28 1.45 -16.86
C TYR A 229 -3.32 1.91 -15.77
N ALA A 230 -3.34 1.21 -14.65
CA ALA A 230 -2.39 1.36 -13.56
C ALA A 230 -2.20 0.02 -12.84
N ALA A 231 -0.96 -0.31 -12.51
CA ALA A 231 -0.63 -1.56 -11.83
C ALA A 231 0.57 -1.39 -10.89
N ASN A 232 0.64 -2.22 -9.85
CA ASN A 232 1.88 -2.45 -9.12
C ASN A 232 2.92 -3.07 -10.08
N VAL A 233 4.18 -2.70 -9.97
CA VAL A 233 5.24 -3.21 -10.86
C VAL A 233 5.36 -4.73 -10.82
N GLU A 234 5.02 -5.35 -9.69
CA GLU A 234 5.02 -6.81 -9.51
C GLU A 234 3.95 -7.51 -10.35
N LYS A 235 2.79 -6.85 -10.54
CA LYS A 235 1.64 -7.38 -11.30
C LYS A 235 1.59 -6.88 -12.74
N ALA A 236 2.22 -5.75 -13.05
CA ALA A 236 2.10 -5.08 -14.35
C ALA A 236 2.33 -6.03 -15.52
N GLU A 237 1.32 -6.20 -16.37
CA GLU A 237 1.38 -7.06 -17.54
C GLU A 237 2.11 -6.37 -18.70
N LEU A 238 2.82 -7.15 -19.46
CA LEU A 238 3.59 -6.68 -20.62
C LEU A 238 3.28 -7.54 -21.83
N LYS A 239 3.09 -6.89 -22.95
CA LYS A 239 3.08 -7.59 -24.24
C LYS A 239 4.50 -7.92 -24.65
N PRO A 240 4.72 -9.10 -25.26
CA PRO A 240 6.03 -9.41 -25.81
C PRO A 240 6.40 -8.37 -26.88
N ILE A 241 7.66 -7.97 -26.88
CA ILE A 241 8.21 -7.11 -27.92
C ILE A 241 8.37 -7.98 -29.18
N GLU A 242 7.88 -7.51 -30.31
CA GLU A 242 8.07 -8.18 -31.57
C GLU A 242 9.53 -7.98 -32.04
N ALA A 243 10.13 -9.04 -32.52
CA ALA A 243 11.48 -8.98 -33.06
C ALA A 243 11.52 -8.19 -34.39
N ALA A 244 12.66 -7.58 -34.65
CA ALA A 244 12.96 -7.11 -35.98
C ALA A 244 13.04 -8.30 -36.98
N ASP A 245 12.65 -8.07 -38.22
CA ASP A 245 12.78 -9.07 -39.28
C ASP A 245 14.27 -9.19 -39.66
N GLU A 246 14.91 -10.27 -39.18
CA GLU A 246 16.31 -10.53 -39.37
C GLU A 246 16.55 -11.91 -40.04
N GLU A 247 17.58 -12.00 -40.90
CA GLU A 247 18.00 -13.29 -41.46
C GLU A 247 18.58 -14.18 -40.35
N VAL A 248 17.99 -15.36 -40.19
CA VAL A 248 18.43 -16.36 -39.21
C VAL A 248 19.79 -16.94 -39.59
N LYS A 249 20.74 -16.86 -38.66
CA LYS A 249 22.12 -17.35 -38.84
C LYS A 249 22.32 -18.69 -38.14
N GLU A 250 23.39 -19.36 -38.50
CA GLU A 250 23.84 -20.59 -37.83
C GLU A 250 24.43 -20.26 -36.45
N LYS A 251 24.03 -21.05 -35.45
CA LYS A 251 24.54 -20.94 -34.10
C LYS A 251 26.04 -21.19 -34.03
N GLU A 252 26.76 -20.34 -33.32
CA GLU A 252 28.20 -20.43 -33.14
C GLU A 252 28.57 -20.32 -31.66
N LYS A 253 29.55 -21.12 -31.22
CA LYS A 253 30.16 -21.01 -29.87
C LYS A 253 31.41 -20.17 -29.97
N VAL A 254 31.48 -19.07 -29.24
CA VAL A 254 32.56 -18.10 -29.29
C VAL A 254 33.27 -17.99 -27.93
N VAL A 255 34.57 -17.72 -27.97
CA VAL A 255 35.39 -17.50 -26.77
C VAL A 255 35.19 -16.07 -26.28
N THR A 256 34.90 -15.94 -25.01
CA THR A 256 34.63 -14.66 -24.34
C THR A 256 35.30 -14.65 -22.95
N PRO A 257 36.63 -14.54 -22.90
CA PRO A 257 37.39 -14.67 -21.67
C PRO A 257 37.01 -13.54 -20.71
N ASP A 258 36.78 -13.88 -19.44
CA ASP A 258 36.46 -12.97 -18.34
C ASP A 258 35.17 -12.12 -18.52
N CYS A 259 34.37 -12.42 -19.55
CA CYS A 259 33.08 -11.73 -19.78
C CYS A 259 31.94 -12.41 -19.01
N LYS A 260 31.64 -11.94 -17.79
CA LYS A 260 30.59 -12.52 -16.92
C LYS A 260 29.31 -11.71 -16.89
N THR A 261 29.37 -10.43 -17.24
CA THR A 261 28.20 -9.55 -17.27
C THR A 261 27.71 -9.31 -18.69
N ILE A 262 26.42 -8.99 -18.84
CA ILE A 262 25.84 -8.61 -20.16
C ILE A 262 26.63 -7.47 -20.80
N ALA A 263 27.05 -6.48 -20.01
CA ALA A 263 27.84 -5.35 -20.52
C ALA A 263 29.20 -5.79 -21.08
N ASP A 264 29.91 -6.68 -20.39
CA ASP A 264 31.21 -7.18 -20.81
C ASP A 264 31.09 -8.00 -22.13
N VAL A 265 30.12 -8.91 -22.18
CA VAL A 265 29.85 -9.75 -23.35
C VAL A 265 29.48 -8.90 -24.56
N CYS A 266 28.55 -7.96 -24.39
CA CYS A 266 28.11 -7.09 -25.49
C CYS A 266 29.22 -6.17 -25.97
N ALA A 267 30.04 -5.63 -25.06
CA ALA A 267 31.22 -4.83 -25.45
C ALA A 267 32.28 -5.64 -26.20
N TYR A 268 32.58 -6.86 -25.71
CA TYR A 268 33.58 -7.75 -26.32
C TYR A 268 33.17 -8.21 -27.73
N LEU A 269 31.89 -8.64 -27.87
CA LEU A 269 31.36 -9.15 -29.15
C LEU A 269 30.85 -8.02 -30.06
N LYS A 270 30.80 -6.77 -29.57
CA LYS A 270 30.25 -5.59 -30.28
C LYS A 270 28.79 -5.79 -30.70
N LEU A 271 28.00 -6.38 -29.78
CA LEU A 271 26.58 -6.62 -29.96
C LEU A 271 25.78 -5.60 -29.16
N PRO A 272 24.58 -5.17 -29.61
CA PRO A 272 23.67 -4.37 -28.81
C PRO A 272 23.10 -5.23 -27.67
N VAL A 273 22.79 -4.59 -26.55
CA VAL A 273 22.33 -5.28 -25.33
C VAL A 273 21.01 -6.02 -25.55
N ASP A 274 20.13 -5.48 -26.37
CA ASP A 274 18.83 -6.06 -26.75
C ASP A 274 18.94 -7.32 -27.65
N HIS A 275 20.13 -7.69 -28.10
CA HIS A 275 20.43 -8.97 -28.77
C HIS A 275 21.02 -10.02 -27.82
N SER A 276 21.15 -9.70 -26.54
CA SER A 276 21.65 -10.64 -25.54
C SER A 276 20.52 -11.14 -24.65
N VAL A 277 20.78 -12.27 -23.98
CA VAL A 277 19.87 -12.87 -22.98
C VAL A 277 20.57 -12.97 -21.64
N LYS A 278 19.93 -12.41 -20.63
CA LYS A 278 20.34 -12.45 -19.23
C LYS A 278 19.69 -13.64 -18.53
N ALA A 279 20.50 -14.36 -17.76
CA ALA A 279 20.06 -15.50 -16.97
C ALA A 279 20.05 -15.17 -15.48
N VAL A 280 18.99 -15.56 -14.78
CA VAL A 280 18.89 -15.52 -13.31
C VAL A 280 18.42 -16.88 -12.82
N ALA A 281 19.03 -17.39 -11.76
CA ALA A 281 18.72 -18.72 -11.23
C ALA A 281 18.23 -18.65 -9.80
N TYR A 282 17.11 -19.31 -9.55
CA TYR A 282 16.50 -19.43 -8.22
C TYR A 282 16.38 -20.88 -7.80
N ASN A 283 16.53 -21.13 -6.50
CA ASN A 283 16.10 -22.34 -5.86
C ASN A 283 14.70 -22.14 -5.27
N SER A 284 13.89 -23.18 -5.23
CA SER A 284 12.53 -23.12 -4.68
C SER A 284 12.13 -24.44 -4.03
N ASN A 285 10.95 -24.47 -3.39
CA ASN A 285 10.35 -25.71 -2.85
C ASN A 285 10.06 -26.78 -3.92
N LYS A 286 10.13 -26.43 -5.22
CA LYS A 286 10.02 -27.38 -6.35
C LYS A 286 11.34 -27.62 -7.08
N GLY A 287 12.46 -27.11 -6.57
CA GLY A 287 13.78 -27.25 -7.14
C GLY A 287 14.29 -26.03 -7.89
N LEU A 288 15.32 -26.22 -8.73
CA LEU A 288 16.02 -25.16 -9.44
C LEU A 288 15.17 -24.58 -10.57
N ILE A 289 15.12 -23.26 -10.65
CA ILE A 289 14.45 -22.49 -11.71
C ILE A 289 15.49 -21.62 -12.41
N LEU A 290 15.61 -21.74 -13.73
CA LEU A 290 16.47 -20.90 -14.57
C LEU A 290 15.59 -19.96 -15.39
N CYS A 291 15.73 -18.65 -15.18
CA CYS A 291 14.95 -17.60 -15.80
C CYS A 291 15.78 -16.87 -16.85
N PHE A 292 15.21 -16.65 -18.02
CA PHE A 292 15.88 -15.98 -19.13
C PHE A 292 15.06 -14.80 -19.64
N VAL A 293 15.63 -13.60 -19.58
CA VAL A 293 15.05 -12.35 -20.07
C VAL A 293 16.00 -11.68 -21.06
N ARG A 294 15.53 -10.72 -21.84
CA ARG A 294 16.38 -9.91 -22.71
C ARG A 294 17.43 -9.16 -21.87
N GLY A 295 18.62 -8.94 -22.38
CA GLY A 295 19.79 -8.48 -21.64
C GLY A 295 19.62 -7.14 -20.92
N ASP A 296 18.76 -6.26 -21.42
CA ASP A 296 18.39 -4.97 -20.83
C ASP A 296 17.21 -5.03 -19.86
N HIS A 297 16.61 -6.23 -19.66
CA HIS A 297 15.47 -6.44 -18.76
C HIS A 297 15.90 -7.06 -17.43
N GLU A 298 15.05 -6.90 -16.41
CA GLU A 298 15.17 -7.54 -15.11
C GLU A 298 14.04 -8.56 -14.92
N VAL A 299 14.34 -9.63 -14.16
CA VAL A 299 13.34 -10.65 -13.80
C VAL A 299 12.42 -10.12 -12.70
N ASN A 300 11.14 -10.43 -12.81
CA ASN A 300 10.13 -10.18 -11.79
C ASN A 300 9.87 -11.47 -10.99
N GLU A 301 10.29 -11.50 -9.73
CA GLU A 301 10.22 -12.70 -8.88
C GLU A 301 8.77 -13.14 -8.62
N ILE A 302 7.83 -12.21 -8.44
CA ILE A 302 6.41 -12.54 -8.24
C ILE A 302 5.82 -13.22 -9.48
N LYS A 303 6.20 -12.76 -10.69
CA LYS A 303 5.78 -13.44 -11.93
C LYS A 303 6.37 -14.85 -12.05
N ILE A 304 7.61 -15.06 -11.56
CA ILE A 304 8.21 -16.41 -11.49
C ILE A 304 7.45 -17.30 -10.52
N VAL A 305 7.16 -16.79 -9.30
CA VAL A 305 6.36 -17.50 -8.29
C VAL A 305 5.02 -17.96 -8.89
N ASN A 306 4.31 -17.04 -9.53
CA ASN A 306 3.00 -17.30 -10.13
C ASN A 306 3.09 -18.29 -11.32
N THR A 307 4.11 -18.14 -12.20
CA THR A 307 4.30 -19.00 -13.37
C THR A 307 4.65 -20.42 -12.98
N CYS A 308 5.53 -20.60 -12.00
CA CYS A 308 6.00 -21.92 -11.53
C CYS A 308 5.11 -22.53 -10.46
N GLY A 309 4.21 -21.73 -9.85
CA GLY A 309 3.35 -22.16 -8.74
C GLY A 309 4.16 -22.59 -7.52
N VAL A 310 5.25 -21.87 -7.21
CA VAL A 310 6.11 -22.11 -6.03
C VAL A 310 5.69 -21.21 -4.88
N LEU A 311 6.17 -21.51 -3.67
CA LEU A 311 5.95 -20.64 -2.52
C LEU A 311 6.90 -19.44 -2.58
N GLU A 312 6.39 -18.24 -2.36
CA GLU A 312 7.17 -17.00 -2.40
C GLU A 312 8.36 -17.04 -1.44
N ASP A 313 8.12 -17.41 -0.18
CA ASP A 313 9.16 -17.53 0.85
C ASP A 313 10.22 -18.61 0.57
N SER A 314 9.98 -19.48 -0.41
CA SER A 314 10.92 -20.52 -0.81
C SER A 314 11.84 -20.11 -1.95
N LEU A 315 11.58 -18.94 -2.57
CA LEU A 315 12.37 -18.48 -3.72
C LEU A 315 13.65 -17.77 -3.22
N GLU A 316 14.79 -18.40 -3.44
CA GLU A 316 16.11 -17.88 -3.07
C GLU A 316 17.07 -17.97 -4.24
N MET A 317 18.12 -17.16 -4.27
CA MET A 317 19.16 -17.25 -5.29
C MET A 317 19.82 -18.64 -5.23
N ALA A 318 19.98 -19.26 -6.39
CA ALA A 318 20.61 -20.60 -6.50
C ALA A 318 22.09 -20.56 -6.14
N SER A 319 22.57 -21.62 -5.47
CA SER A 319 23.99 -21.79 -5.18
C SER A 319 24.77 -22.33 -6.38
N GLU A 320 26.10 -22.12 -6.39
CA GLU A 320 27.00 -22.66 -7.40
C GLU A 320 26.92 -24.20 -7.51
N GLU A 321 26.69 -24.91 -6.41
CA GLU A 321 26.52 -26.35 -6.40
C GLU A 321 25.25 -26.80 -7.13
N GLN A 322 24.16 -26.06 -6.95
CA GLN A 322 22.89 -26.31 -7.63
C GLN A 322 23.01 -26.04 -9.14
N LEU A 323 23.71 -24.96 -9.53
CA LEU A 323 23.98 -24.65 -10.92
C LEU A 323 24.83 -25.75 -11.59
N ALA A 324 25.90 -26.19 -10.93
CA ALA A 324 26.76 -27.25 -11.43
C ALA A 324 26.02 -28.60 -11.60
N ALA A 325 25.11 -28.94 -10.66
CA ALA A 325 24.26 -30.13 -10.76
C ALA A 325 23.33 -30.10 -11.98
N ALA A 326 22.86 -28.91 -12.37
CA ALA A 326 22.07 -28.70 -13.58
C ALA A 326 22.88 -28.63 -14.87
N GLY A 327 24.22 -28.60 -14.80
CA GLY A 327 25.10 -28.51 -15.94
C GLY A 327 25.32 -27.09 -16.45
N THR A 328 25.23 -26.10 -15.57
CA THR A 328 25.51 -24.70 -15.89
C THR A 328 26.42 -24.05 -14.84
N ILE A 329 26.87 -22.84 -15.08
CA ILE A 329 27.78 -22.10 -14.20
C ILE A 329 27.42 -20.62 -14.16
N GLY A 330 27.55 -20.00 -12.99
CA GLY A 330 27.30 -18.57 -12.79
C GLY A 330 28.14 -17.69 -13.73
N GLY A 331 27.51 -16.65 -14.32
CA GLY A 331 28.12 -15.73 -15.26
C GLY A 331 28.16 -16.23 -16.72
N TYR A 332 27.93 -17.53 -16.97
CA TYR A 332 27.90 -18.12 -18.32
C TYR A 332 26.67 -19.00 -18.57
N MET A 333 25.60 -18.77 -17.79
CA MET A 333 24.34 -19.51 -17.95
C MET A 333 23.64 -19.18 -19.26
N GLY A 334 23.14 -20.23 -19.94
CA GLY A 334 22.32 -20.11 -21.12
C GLY A 334 21.29 -21.23 -21.24
N PRO A 335 20.22 -21.05 -22.03
CA PRO A 335 19.15 -22.05 -22.14
C PRO A 335 19.52 -23.26 -22.99
N VAL A 336 20.58 -23.18 -23.79
CA VAL A 336 21.01 -24.24 -24.74
C VAL A 336 21.59 -25.42 -23.98
N GLY A 337 21.04 -26.62 -24.18
CA GLY A 337 21.57 -27.86 -23.62
C GLY A 337 21.19 -28.15 -22.16
N ILE A 338 20.33 -27.37 -21.55
CA ILE A 338 19.82 -27.63 -20.19
C ILE A 338 18.87 -28.83 -20.20
N ASP A 339 19.08 -29.75 -19.25
CA ASP A 339 18.18 -30.89 -19.01
C ASP A 339 16.97 -30.44 -18.18
N LEU A 340 15.79 -30.40 -18.80
CA LEU A 340 14.52 -30.02 -18.16
C LEU A 340 14.08 -30.95 -16.99
N LYS A 341 14.74 -32.09 -16.80
CA LYS A 341 14.52 -32.92 -15.62
C LYS A 341 15.29 -32.45 -14.38
N LYS A 342 16.31 -31.62 -14.58
CA LYS A 342 17.18 -31.09 -13.53
C LYS A 342 16.83 -29.67 -13.12
N ALA A 343 16.23 -28.89 -14.03
CA ALA A 343 15.85 -27.50 -13.77
C ALA A 343 14.58 -27.13 -14.54
N THR A 344 13.73 -26.32 -13.94
CA THR A 344 12.62 -25.64 -14.62
C THR A 344 13.19 -24.48 -15.41
N VAL A 345 13.00 -24.46 -16.73
CA VAL A 345 13.47 -23.40 -17.62
C VAL A 345 12.30 -22.49 -17.96
N VAL A 346 12.37 -21.23 -17.52
CA VAL A 346 11.37 -20.19 -17.77
C VAL A 346 11.97 -19.12 -18.65
N VAL A 347 11.35 -18.85 -19.77
CA VAL A 347 11.83 -17.88 -20.75
C VAL A 347 10.78 -16.79 -20.97
N ASP A 348 11.23 -15.54 -20.94
CA ASP A 348 10.36 -14.40 -21.22
C ASP A 348 9.81 -14.48 -22.65
N SER A 349 8.54 -14.10 -22.80
CA SER A 349 7.86 -14.14 -24.10
C SER A 349 8.56 -13.27 -25.16
N THR A 350 9.22 -12.18 -24.76
CA THR A 350 10.02 -11.34 -25.67
C THR A 350 11.22 -12.10 -26.22
N VAL A 351 11.92 -12.87 -25.37
CA VAL A 351 13.09 -13.68 -25.81
C VAL A 351 12.68 -14.71 -26.84
N MET A 352 11.49 -15.30 -26.71
CA MET A 352 10.99 -16.29 -27.65
C MET A 352 10.65 -15.73 -29.04
N ASN A 353 10.56 -14.40 -29.15
CA ASN A 353 10.36 -13.69 -30.42
C ASN A 353 11.68 -13.14 -31.03
N MET A 354 12.78 -13.13 -30.27
CA MET A 354 14.07 -12.62 -30.76
C MET A 354 14.71 -13.58 -31.76
N HIS A 355 15.61 -13.03 -32.58
CA HIS A 355 16.47 -13.77 -33.50
C HIS A 355 17.95 -13.55 -33.18
N ASN A 356 18.80 -14.50 -33.59
CA ASN A 356 20.28 -14.40 -33.51
C ASN A 356 20.79 -13.99 -32.12
N ILE A 357 20.17 -14.48 -31.03
CA ILE A 357 20.49 -14.05 -29.67
C ILE A 357 21.86 -14.53 -29.21
N CYS A 358 22.50 -13.72 -28.36
CA CYS A 358 23.70 -14.08 -27.62
C CYS A 358 23.32 -14.53 -26.20
N CYS A 359 23.82 -15.71 -25.76
CA CYS A 359 23.59 -16.21 -24.40
C CYS A 359 24.81 -17.01 -23.92
N GLY A 360 24.88 -17.28 -22.61
CA GLY A 360 25.91 -18.13 -22.02
C GLY A 360 25.93 -19.54 -22.65
N ALA A 361 27.10 -20.15 -22.72
CA ALA A 361 27.28 -21.50 -23.27
C ALA A 361 27.34 -22.59 -22.18
N ASN A 362 26.99 -22.28 -20.94
CA ASN A 362 27.09 -23.16 -19.76
C ASN A 362 28.50 -23.66 -19.46
N GLU A 363 29.51 -22.96 -19.97
CA GLU A 363 30.92 -23.25 -19.83
C GLU A 363 31.72 -21.97 -19.65
N GLU A 364 32.65 -21.96 -18.70
CA GLU A 364 33.43 -20.79 -18.35
C GLU A 364 34.22 -20.26 -19.56
N GLY A 365 34.11 -18.95 -19.81
CA GLY A 365 34.80 -18.28 -20.91
C GLY A 365 34.15 -18.44 -22.28
N TYR A 366 32.90 -18.97 -22.36
CA TYR A 366 32.23 -19.20 -23.65
C TYR A 366 30.80 -18.66 -23.66
N HIS A 367 30.39 -18.12 -24.80
CA HIS A 367 29.01 -17.78 -25.13
C HIS A 367 28.60 -18.39 -26.48
N PHE A 368 27.28 -18.54 -26.66
CA PHE A 368 26.71 -18.79 -27.98
C PHE A 368 26.24 -17.48 -28.61
N VAL A 369 26.42 -17.33 -29.90
CA VAL A 369 25.82 -16.28 -30.73
C VAL A 369 24.93 -16.93 -31.80
N ASN A 370 24.02 -16.15 -32.39
CA ASN A 370 23.07 -16.61 -33.41
C ASN A 370 22.16 -17.75 -32.92
N VAL A 371 21.82 -17.77 -31.66
CA VAL A 371 20.89 -18.77 -31.11
C VAL A 371 19.47 -18.40 -31.49
N GLU A 372 18.70 -19.39 -31.98
CA GLU A 372 17.29 -19.28 -32.31
C GLU A 372 16.46 -20.00 -31.25
N PRO A 373 15.57 -19.29 -30.52
CA PRO A 373 14.84 -19.86 -29.40
C PRO A 373 14.10 -21.17 -29.71
N LYS A 374 13.36 -21.23 -30.80
CA LYS A 374 12.59 -22.42 -31.19
C LYS A 374 13.39 -23.55 -31.82
N ARG A 375 14.63 -23.25 -32.27
CA ARG A 375 15.52 -24.21 -32.90
C ARG A 375 16.51 -24.84 -31.91
N ASP A 376 17.07 -24.04 -31.02
CA ASP A 376 18.32 -24.37 -30.32
C ASP A 376 18.13 -24.80 -28.86
N PHE A 377 16.98 -24.55 -28.25
CA PHE A 377 16.71 -24.97 -26.86
C PHE A 377 15.22 -25.26 -26.59
N ASN A 378 14.98 -26.03 -25.53
CA ASN A 378 13.65 -26.34 -25.03
C ASN A 378 13.39 -25.58 -23.75
N VAL A 379 12.11 -25.30 -23.48
CA VAL A 379 11.66 -24.55 -22.31
C VAL A 379 10.58 -25.32 -21.54
N THR A 380 10.47 -25.06 -20.23
CA THR A 380 9.35 -25.55 -19.42
C THR A 380 8.16 -24.61 -19.55
N TYR A 381 8.42 -23.30 -19.42
CA TYR A 381 7.40 -22.25 -19.51
C TYR A 381 7.88 -21.08 -20.38
N VAL A 382 6.95 -20.53 -21.15
CA VAL A 382 7.07 -19.24 -21.81
C VAL A 382 6.03 -18.32 -21.18
N ALA A 383 6.47 -17.22 -20.58
CA ALA A 383 5.59 -16.29 -19.89
C ALA A 383 6.15 -14.86 -19.89
N ASP A 384 5.33 -13.89 -19.57
CA ASP A 384 5.79 -12.54 -19.21
C ASP A 384 6.42 -12.62 -17.81
N ILE A 385 7.74 -12.60 -17.73
CA ILE A 385 8.51 -12.69 -16.47
C ILE A 385 9.42 -11.49 -16.25
N ARG A 386 9.37 -10.48 -17.10
CA ARG A 386 10.19 -9.30 -16.93
C ARG A 386 9.52 -8.23 -16.05
N MET A 387 10.36 -7.42 -15.39
CA MET A 387 9.96 -6.22 -14.69
C MET A 387 9.60 -5.12 -15.69
N ILE A 388 8.49 -4.43 -15.46
CA ILE A 388 8.10 -3.26 -16.25
C ILE A 388 9.05 -2.09 -16.00
N GLN A 389 9.39 -1.37 -17.06
CA GLN A 389 10.26 -0.19 -17.00
C GLN A 389 9.48 1.07 -17.39
N GLU A 390 9.97 2.23 -16.94
CA GLU A 390 9.43 3.52 -17.38
C GLU A 390 9.60 3.68 -18.89
N GLY A 391 8.54 4.12 -19.56
CA GLY A 391 8.52 4.23 -21.01
C GLY A 391 8.09 2.97 -21.77
N ASP A 392 7.95 1.82 -21.10
CA ASP A 392 7.37 0.62 -21.72
C ASP A 392 5.98 0.91 -22.29
N PRO A 393 5.57 0.23 -23.37
CA PRO A 393 4.24 0.41 -23.92
C PRO A 393 3.16 -0.16 -23.00
N CYS A 394 2.15 0.65 -22.75
CA CYS A 394 0.95 0.25 -22.01
C CYS A 394 0.29 -0.99 -22.65
N PRO A 395 -0.02 -2.05 -21.90
CA PRO A 395 -0.66 -3.26 -22.45
C PRO A 395 -2.04 -3.01 -23.06
N HIS A 396 -2.73 -1.94 -22.65
CA HIS A 396 -4.06 -1.60 -23.16
C HIS A 396 -4.00 -0.74 -24.43
N CYS A 397 -3.26 0.38 -24.43
CA CYS A 397 -3.32 1.36 -25.50
C CYS A 397 -1.97 1.62 -26.22
N GLY A 398 -0.86 1.01 -25.77
CA GLY A 398 0.46 1.17 -26.36
C GLY A 398 1.18 2.49 -26.04
N ALA A 399 0.57 3.42 -25.29
CA ALA A 399 1.23 4.65 -24.86
C ALA A 399 2.29 4.36 -23.78
N PRO A 400 3.33 5.20 -23.63
CA PRO A 400 4.34 4.97 -22.62
C PRO A 400 3.77 5.02 -21.20
N VAL A 401 4.21 4.11 -20.33
CA VAL A 401 3.89 4.13 -18.91
C VAL A 401 4.87 5.02 -18.14
N VAL A 402 4.39 5.56 -17.02
CA VAL A 402 5.16 6.37 -16.07
C VAL A 402 5.28 5.60 -14.77
N LYS A 403 6.44 5.64 -14.12
CA LYS A 403 6.66 5.05 -12.80
C LYS A 403 6.49 6.10 -11.69
N ALA A 404 5.93 5.68 -10.57
CA ALA A 404 5.86 6.47 -9.35
C ALA A 404 6.03 5.59 -8.11
N ARG A 405 6.42 6.20 -7.00
CA ARG A 405 6.36 5.56 -5.69
C ARG A 405 5.07 5.87 -4.99
N GLY A 406 4.58 4.93 -4.21
CA GLY A 406 3.34 5.10 -3.50
C GLY A 406 3.25 4.31 -2.20
N ILE A 407 2.27 4.72 -1.39
CA ILE A 407 1.91 4.09 -0.12
C ILE A 407 0.57 3.41 -0.31
N GLU A 408 0.52 2.09 -0.20
CA GLU A 408 -0.73 1.33 -0.19
C GLU A 408 -1.52 1.65 1.08
N VAL A 409 -2.70 2.25 0.95
CA VAL A 409 -3.58 2.59 2.07
C VAL A 409 -4.80 1.68 2.19
N GLY A 410 -5.11 0.93 1.15
CA GLY A 410 -6.17 -0.07 1.14
C GLY A 410 -6.04 -1.02 -0.03
N GLN A 411 -6.66 -2.20 0.09
CA GLN A 411 -6.68 -3.20 -0.95
C GLN A 411 -7.99 -3.97 -0.94
N VAL A 412 -8.47 -4.36 -2.11
CA VAL A 412 -9.69 -5.12 -2.33
C VAL A 412 -9.36 -6.41 -3.07
N PHE A 413 -9.93 -7.55 -2.62
CA PHE A 413 -9.58 -8.88 -3.11
C PHE A 413 -10.83 -9.67 -3.50
N LYS A 414 -10.73 -10.46 -4.56
CA LYS A 414 -11.65 -11.53 -4.91
C LYS A 414 -11.07 -12.86 -4.40
N LEU A 415 -11.64 -13.41 -3.35
CA LEU A 415 -11.17 -14.64 -2.71
C LEU A 415 -11.80 -15.91 -3.32
N TYR A 416 -12.91 -15.74 -4.02
CA TYR A 416 -13.74 -16.84 -4.54
C TYR A 416 -14.11 -17.83 -3.43
N THR A 417 -13.85 -19.12 -3.60
CA THR A 417 -14.20 -20.17 -2.63
C THR A 417 -13.04 -20.63 -1.77
N LYS A 418 -11.85 -19.98 -1.85
CA LYS A 418 -10.64 -20.40 -1.15
C LYS A 418 -10.88 -20.70 0.34
N TYR A 419 -11.51 -19.80 1.07
CA TYR A 419 -11.78 -19.93 2.49
C TYR A 419 -13.05 -20.72 2.78
N SER A 420 -14.10 -20.53 1.99
CA SER A 420 -15.36 -21.23 2.17
C SER A 420 -15.24 -22.74 1.88
N ASP A 421 -14.43 -23.14 0.90
CA ASP A 421 -14.12 -24.55 0.67
C ASP A 421 -13.33 -25.15 1.85
N ALA A 422 -12.24 -24.49 2.25
CA ALA A 422 -11.38 -24.99 3.32
C ALA A 422 -12.09 -25.06 4.68
N LEU A 423 -12.94 -24.08 4.98
CA LEU A 423 -13.67 -23.97 6.24
C LEU A 423 -15.13 -24.51 6.17
N HIS A 424 -15.52 -25.16 5.08
CA HIS A 424 -16.87 -25.71 4.87
C HIS A 424 -18.00 -24.70 5.10
N ALA A 425 -17.81 -23.46 4.63
CA ALA A 425 -18.82 -22.39 4.70
C ALA A 425 -19.75 -22.48 3.50
N THR A 426 -20.83 -23.26 3.63
CA THR A 426 -21.77 -23.61 2.57
C THR A 426 -23.18 -23.09 2.85
N PHE A 427 -23.99 -23.00 1.80
CA PHE A 427 -25.41 -22.67 1.85
C PHE A 427 -26.19 -23.56 0.87
N LEU A 428 -27.50 -23.66 1.07
CA LEU A 428 -28.41 -24.33 0.10
C LEU A 428 -28.86 -23.33 -0.96
N ASP A 429 -28.64 -23.67 -2.23
CA ASP A 429 -29.08 -22.90 -3.37
C ASP A 429 -30.61 -23.04 -3.61
N GLU A 430 -31.14 -22.44 -4.67
CA GLU A 430 -32.57 -22.47 -5.02
C GLU A 430 -33.10 -23.88 -5.31
N GLU A 431 -32.21 -24.79 -5.71
CA GLU A 431 -32.52 -26.20 -5.98
C GLU A 431 -32.31 -27.11 -4.76
N GLY A 432 -31.91 -26.53 -3.61
CA GLY A 432 -31.59 -27.27 -2.37
C GLY A 432 -30.26 -27.99 -2.41
N LYS A 433 -29.35 -27.62 -3.33
CA LYS A 433 -27.98 -28.15 -3.39
C LYS A 433 -27.07 -27.34 -2.52
N GLU A 434 -26.15 -28.00 -1.87
CA GLU A 434 -25.08 -27.37 -1.10
C GLU A 434 -24.05 -26.74 -2.02
N ARG A 435 -23.71 -25.47 -1.76
CA ARG A 435 -22.73 -24.66 -2.50
C ARG A 435 -21.81 -23.92 -1.54
N PRO A 436 -20.51 -23.79 -1.82
CA PRO A 436 -19.64 -22.91 -1.06
C PRO A 436 -20.02 -21.45 -1.33
N MET A 437 -19.88 -20.60 -0.31
CA MET A 437 -20.04 -19.16 -0.44
C MET A 437 -18.88 -18.57 -1.24
N VAL A 438 -19.17 -17.62 -2.13
CA VAL A 438 -18.13 -16.90 -2.89
C VAL A 438 -17.77 -15.62 -2.13
N MET A 439 -16.50 -15.42 -1.83
CA MET A 439 -16.04 -14.42 -0.88
C MET A 439 -15.17 -13.33 -1.52
N GLY A 440 -15.25 -12.13 -0.94
CA GLY A 440 -14.29 -11.05 -1.12
C GLY A 440 -13.79 -10.55 0.23
N CYS A 441 -12.59 -9.95 0.27
CA CYS A 441 -12.12 -9.21 1.44
C CYS A 441 -11.56 -7.85 1.04
N TYR A 442 -11.67 -6.87 1.94
CA TYR A 442 -11.48 -5.46 1.62
C TYR A 442 -10.86 -4.75 2.82
N GLY A 443 -9.57 -4.42 2.76
CA GLY A 443 -8.81 -3.83 3.86
C GLY A 443 -8.47 -2.34 3.65
N ILE A 444 -8.58 -1.53 4.70
CA ILE A 444 -8.07 -0.15 4.77
C ILE A 444 -7.18 -0.03 6.00
N GLY A 445 -5.93 0.37 5.81
CA GLY A 445 -5.02 0.73 6.89
C GLY A 445 -5.37 2.12 7.43
N VAL A 446 -6.22 2.21 8.46
CA VAL A 446 -6.68 3.49 9.04
C VAL A 446 -5.52 4.32 9.57
N SER A 447 -4.63 3.71 10.34
CA SER A 447 -3.43 4.38 10.86
C SER A 447 -2.43 4.74 9.74
N ARG A 448 -2.30 3.88 8.72
CA ARG A 448 -1.47 4.16 7.54
C ARG A 448 -2.05 5.30 6.69
N THR A 449 -3.37 5.42 6.58
CA THR A 449 -4.05 6.53 5.89
C THR A 449 -3.69 7.88 6.52
N MET A 450 -3.64 7.96 7.87
CA MET A 450 -3.20 9.17 8.57
C MET A 450 -1.74 9.53 8.22
N ALA A 451 -0.85 8.56 8.23
CA ALA A 451 0.56 8.78 7.87
C ALA A 451 0.73 9.20 6.41
N ALA A 452 0.01 8.54 5.49
CA ALA A 452 0.03 8.88 4.05
C ALA A 452 -0.51 10.29 3.78
N ALA A 453 -1.52 10.74 4.53
CA ALA A 453 -2.01 12.11 4.44
C ALA A 453 -0.93 13.13 4.81
N ILE A 454 -0.11 12.85 5.80
CA ILE A 454 1.02 13.71 6.19
C ILE A 454 2.13 13.67 5.13
N GLU A 455 2.45 12.49 4.58
CA GLU A 455 3.46 12.37 3.52
C GLU A 455 3.13 13.21 2.29
N GLN A 456 1.85 13.37 1.96
CA GLN A 456 1.43 14.22 0.84
C GLN A 456 1.26 15.70 1.20
N ASN A 457 0.93 16.00 2.47
CA ASN A 457 0.48 17.32 2.88
C ASN A 457 1.32 17.84 4.05
N HIS A 458 2.49 18.37 3.74
CA HIS A 458 3.41 19.02 4.68
C HIS A 458 4.27 20.08 4.00
N ASP A 459 4.93 20.89 4.80
CA ASP A 459 6.04 21.77 4.40
C ASP A 459 7.15 21.75 5.48
N GLU A 460 8.16 22.60 5.35
CA GLU A 460 9.26 22.72 6.31
C GLU A 460 8.82 23.14 7.72
N ASN A 461 7.62 23.71 7.86
CA ASN A 461 7.09 24.19 9.14
C ASN A 461 6.26 23.12 9.86
N GLY A 462 5.68 22.14 9.14
CA GLY A 462 4.88 21.08 9.74
C GLY A 462 3.81 20.50 8.84
N ILE A 463 2.77 19.94 9.47
CA ILE A 463 1.68 19.26 8.78
C ILE A 463 0.71 20.26 8.13
N ILE A 464 0.11 19.86 7.02
CA ILE A 464 -0.96 20.59 6.32
C ILE A 464 -2.17 19.65 6.22
N TRP A 465 -2.98 19.57 7.28
CA TRP A 465 -4.11 18.65 7.27
C TRP A 465 -5.18 19.01 6.23
N PRO A 466 -5.69 18.01 5.45
CA PRO A 466 -7.00 18.13 4.85
C PRO A 466 -8.05 18.40 5.92
N VAL A 467 -8.94 19.37 5.70
CA VAL A 467 -9.90 19.83 6.73
C VAL A 467 -10.74 18.70 7.30
N ALA A 468 -11.19 17.77 6.44
CA ALA A 468 -12.05 16.65 6.82
C ALA A 468 -11.45 15.74 7.91
N ILE A 469 -10.12 15.62 7.96
CA ILE A 469 -9.43 14.75 8.92
C ILE A 469 -8.55 15.52 9.93
N ALA A 470 -8.51 16.86 9.84
CA ALA A 470 -7.73 17.68 10.77
C ALA A 470 -8.18 17.45 12.23
N PRO A 471 -7.25 17.39 13.22
CA PRO A 471 -7.62 17.15 14.61
C PRO A 471 -8.52 18.22 15.20
N TYR A 472 -8.35 19.46 14.73
CA TYR A 472 -9.22 20.62 14.92
C TYR A 472 -9.13 21.51 13.68
N GLU A 473 -10.22 22.22 13.37
CA GLU A 473 -10.33 23.04 12.16
C GLU A 473 -9.71 24.43 12.33
N VAL A 474 -9.86 25.00 13.52
CA VAL A 474 -9.47 26.38 13.82
C VAL A 474 -8.69 26.48 15.13
N LEU A 475 -7.58 27.22 15.10
CA LEU A 475 -6.87 27.65 16.29
C LEU A 475 -7.04 29.17 16.46
N VAL A 476 -7.59 29.61 17.60
CA VAL A 476 -7.64 31.02 18.01
C VAL A 476 -6.40 31.33 18.84
N VAL A 477 -5.65 32.37 18.47
CA VAL A 477 -4.39 32.74 19.11
C VAL A 477 -4.47 34.19 19.62
N PRO A 478 -4.73 34.42 20.92
CA PRO A 478 -4.48 35.72 21.56
C PRO A 478 -2.98 36.00 21.56
N MET A 479 -2.60 37.16 21.00
CA MET A 479 -1.19 37.60 20.88
C MET A 479 -0.52 37.77 22.25
N ASN A 480 -1.27 38.23 23.23
CA ASN A 480 -0.82 38.38 24.60
C ASN A 480 -1.94 37.96 25.56
N ALA A 481 -1.74 36.86 26.26
CA ALA A 481 -2.73 36.33 27.23
C ALA A 481 -2.93 37.25 28.45
N LYS A 482 -2.04 38.25 28.68
CA LYS A 482 -2.13 39.24 29.78
C LYS A 482 -2.86 40.51 29.36
N ASP A 483 -3.05 40.73 28.06
CA ASP A 483 -3.86 41.85 27.57
C ASP A 483 -5.33 41.45 27.62
N LYS A 484 -6.02 42.00 28.61
CA LYS A 484 -7.39 41.62 28.94
C LYS A 484 -8.35 41.84 27.75
N GLU A 485 -8.23 42.94 27.05
CA GLU A 485 -9.14 43.30 25.96
C GLU A 485 -8.98 42.32 24.78
N SER A 486 -7.76 42.05 24.35
CA SER A 486 -7.45 41.02 23.32
C SER A 486 -7.86 39.62 23.77
N TRP A 487 -7.68 39.31 25.04
CA TRP A 487 -8.10 38.02 25.62
C TRP A 487 -9.62 37.84 25.60
N ASP A 488 -10.37 38.83 26.12
CA ASP A 488 -11.81 38.76 26.18
C ASP A 488 -12.42 38.59 24.76
N LYS A 489 -11.84 39.30 23.78
CA LYS A 489 -12.27 39.16 22.38
C LYS A 489 -11.90 37.80 21.77
N ALA A 490 -10.71 37.27 22.06
CA ALA A 490 -10.32 35.93 21.60
C ALA A 490 -11.22 34.84 22.20
N GLU A 491 -11.57 34.96 23.48
CA GLU A 491 -12.51 34.06 24.16
C GLU A 491 -13.91 34.15 23.56
N GLU A 492 -14.40 35.35 23.24
CA GLU A 492 -15.68 35.54 22.56
C GLU A 492 -15.71 34.84 21.21
N ILE A 493 -14.68 35.05 20.37
CA ILE A 493 -14.55 34.42 19.04
C ILE A 493 -14.50 32.89 19.19
N TYR A 494 -13.70 32.39 20.14
CA TYR A 494 -13.63 30.95 20.43
C TYR A 494 -14.99 30.38 20.78
N GLN A 495 -15.77 31.04 21.66
CA GLN A 495 -17.08 30.56 22.06
C GLN A 495 -18.10 30.62 20.91
N GLN A 496 -18.08 31.66 20.10
CA GLN A 496 -18.99 31.78 18.95
C GLN A 496 -18.70 30.69 17.89
N LEU A 497 -17.44 30.44 17.54
CA LEU A 497 -17.06 29.37 16.63
C LEU A 497 -17.48 28.00 17.18
N LYS A 498 -17.26 27.78 18.47
CA LYS A 498 -17.66 26.53 19.13
C LYS A 498 -19.18 26.33 19.12
N HIS A 499 -19.97 27.35 19.38
CA HIS A 499 -21.44 27.28 19.33
C HIS A 499 -21.95 27.06 17.89
N ALA A 500 -21.23 27.56 16.89
CA ALA A 500 -21.52 27.34 15.49
C ALA A 500 -21.11 25.95 14.98
N GLY A 501 -20.61 25.06 15.85
CA GLY A 501 -20.23 23.69 15.50
C GLY A 501 -18.82 23.54 14.91
N VAL A 502 -18.02 24.60 14.87
CA VAL A 502 -16.62 24.54 14.39
C VAL A 502 -15.76 23.85 15.46
N GLU A 503 -14.91 22.94 15.04
CA GLU A 503 -13.92 22.28 15.91
C GLU A 503 -12.74 23.21 16.21
N VAL A 504 -12.89 24.01 17.24
CA VAL A 504 -12.00 25.11 17.57
C VAL A 504 -11.20 24.88 18.87
N VAL A 505 -9.98 25.37 18.88
CA VAL A 505 -9.05 25.41 20.03
C VAL A 505 -8.62 26.85 20.26
N ILE A 506 -8.38 27.23 21.53
CA ILE A 506 -7.79 28.52 21.89
C ILE A 506 -6.42 28.30 22.56
N ASP A 507 -5.38 29.02 22.11
CA ASP A 507 -4.04 28.96 22.72
C ASP A 507 -3.91 29.94 23.87
N ASP A 508 -4.33 29.47 25.04
CA ASP A 508 -4.34 30.21 26.30
C ASP A 508 -2.98 30.21 27.05
N ARG A 509 -1.94 29.62 26.46
CA ARG A 509 -0.61 29.57 27.08
C ARG A 509 0.01 30.97 27.19
N ASN A 510 0.75 31.20 28.27
CA ASN A 510 1.54 32.42 28.44
C ASN A 510 2.88 32.32 27.69
N GLU A 511 2.81 32.09 26.37
CA GLU A 511 3.98 31.94 25.47
C GLU A 511 4.07 33.11 24.50
N ARG A 512 5.27 33.34 23.96
CA ARG A 512 5.49 34.35 22.91
C ARG A 512 4.73 33.95 21.63
N PRO A 513 4.16 34.93 20.88
CA PRO A 513 3.43 34.66 19.65
C PRO A 513 4.18 33.74 18.67
N GLY A 514 5.50 33.95 18.50
CA GLY A 514 6.33 33.13 17.63
C GLY A 514 6.39 31.64 18.02
N VAL A 515 6.30 31.31 19.31
CA VAL A 515 6.21 29.90 19.79
C VAL A 515 4.85 29.32 19.45
N LYS A 516 3.76 30.07 19.76
CA LYS A 516 2.39 29.66 19.43
C LYS A 516 2.19 29.42 17.93
N PHE A 517 2.78 30.29 17.07
CA PHE A 517 2.69 30.15 15.63
C PHE A 517 3.46 28.94 15.08
N LYS A 518 4.66 28.67 15.62
CA LYS A 518 5.45 27.50 15.24
C LYS A 518 4.77 26.19 15.65
N ASP A 519 4.20 26.12 16.85
CA ASP A 519 3.44 24.97 17.29
C ASP A 519 2.16 24.79 16.43
N ALA A 520 1.48 25.88 16.09
CA ALA A 520 0.31 25.88 15.23
C ALA A 520 0.60 25.33 13.83
N ASP A 521 1.68 25.80 13.22
CA ASP A 521 2.11 25.35 11.89
C ASP A 521 2.64 23.90 11.94
N LEU A 522 3.33 23.49 13.01
CA LEU A 522 3.81 22.12 13.22
C LEU A 522 2.65 21.11 13.36
N ILE A 523 1.64 21.44 14.18
CA ILE A 523 0.44 20.60 14.38
C ILE A 523 -0.44 20.61 13.13
N GLY A 524 -0.49 21.74 12.42
CA GLY A 524 -1.15 21.86 11.12
C GLY A 524 -2.64 22.20 11.20
N TYR A 525 -3.07 23.08 12.10
CA TYR A 525 -4.46 23.57 12.10
C TYR A 525 -4.81 24.23 10.76
N PRO A 526 -5.89 23.85 10.07
CA PRO A 526 -6.28 24.42 8.78
C PRO A 526 -6.39 25.95 8.77
N LEU A 527 -6.98 26.52 9.83
CA LEU A 527 -7.08 27.95 10.00
C LEU A 527 -6.50 28.41 11.35
N ARG A 528 -5.76 29.51 11.31
CA ARG A 528 -5.28 30.23 12.49
C ARG A 528 -5.87 31.62 12.53
N VAL A 529 -6.62 31.91 13.59
CA VAL A 529 -7.26 33.20 13.85
C VAL A 529 -6.45 33.93 14.91
N VAL A 530 -5.92 35.13 14.56
CA VAL A 530 -5.04 35.92 15.44
C VAL A 530 -5.83 37.10 16.02
N VAL A 531 -5.76 37.25 17.35
CA VAL A 531 -6.41 38.34 18.08
C VAL A 531 -5.37 39.11 18.90
N GLY A 532 -5.26 40.40 18.66
CA GLY A 532 -4.34 41.28 19.36
C GLY A 532 -4.73 42.75 19.26
N PRO A 533 -3.91 43.68 19.82
CA PRO A 533 -4.22 45.11 19.80
C PRO A 533 -4.47 45.65 18.37
N LYS A 534 -3.78 45.12 17.38
CA LYS A 534 -3.99 45.48 15.96
C LYS A 534 -5.37 45.07 15.48
N THR A 535 -5.83 43.87 15.84
CA THR A 535 -7.18 43.38 15.52
C THR A 535 -8.25 44.32 16.07
N LEU A 536 -8.10 44.73 17.34
CA LEU A 536 -9.06 45.63 18.01
C LEU A 536 -9.04 47.03 17.39
N SER A 537 -7.86 47.58 17.12
CA SER A 537 -7.73 48.93 16.57
C SER A 537 -8.16 49.05 15.11
N SER A 538 -7.95 48.01 14.31
CA SER A 538 -8.35 47.98 12.90
C SER A 538 -9.78 47.49 12.65
N GLY A 539 -10.42 46.88 13.64
CA GLY A 539 -11.70 46.21 13.47
C GLY A 539 -11.65 45.01 12.53
N GLN A 540 -10.45 44.40 12.31
CA GLN A 540 -10.24 43.33 11.35
C GLN A 540 -9.58 42.11 11.99
N LEU A 541 -10.18 40.94 11.81
CA LEU A 541 -9.71 39.66 12.29
C LEU A 541 -8.75 39.04 11.25
N GLU A 542 -7.52 38.76 11.65
CA GLU A 542 -6.56 38.08 10.80
C GLU A 542 -6.78 36.57 10.82
N VAL A 543 -7.06 35.98 9.66
CA VAL A 543 -7.25 34.54 9.45
C VAL A 543 -6.22 34.02 8.46
N LYS A 544 -5.27 33.21 8.95
CA LYS A 544 -4.27 32.54 8.10
C LYS A 544 -4.76 31.16 7.70
N ILE A 545 -4.72 30.86 6.39
CA ILE A 545 -4.98 29.55 5.81
C ILE A 545 -3.67 28.77 5.77
N ARG A 546 -3.61 27.59 6.45
CA ARG A 546 -2.38 26.78 6.55
C ARG A 546 -1.93 26.24 5.20
N LYS A 547 -2.86 25.82 4.33
CA LYS A 547 -2.60 25.14 3.06
C LYS A 547 -1.75 25.96 2.08
N ASN A 548 -1.99 27.27 1.99
CA ASN A 548 -1.35 28.15 1.01
C ASN A 548 -0.66 29.38 1.62
N GLY A 549 -0.73 29.52 2.96
CA GLY A 549 -0.16 30.66 3.67
C GLY A 549 -0.94 31.98 3.50
N GLU A 550 -2.06 31.99 2.78
CA GLU A 550 -2.89 33.17 2.54
C GLU A 550 -3.43 33.73 3.86
N ILE A 551 -3.40 35.05 3.98
CA ILE A 551 -3.99 35.76 5.11
C ILE A 551 -5.22 36.52 4.61
N LYS A 552 -6.37 36.27 5.23
CA LYS A 552 -7.61 36.99 5.04
C LYS A 552 -7.90 37.88 6.24
N TYR A 553 -8.46 39.04 5.98
CA TYR A 553 -8.91 39.98 7.01
C TYR A 553 -10.43 40.04 6.99
N LEU A 554 -11.05 39.61 8.08
CA LEU A 554 -12.52 39.59 8.23
C LEU A 554 -12.97 40.71 9.18
N PRO A 555 -14.03 41.47 8.86
CA PRO A 555 -14.52 42.53 9.75
C PRO A 555 -15.08 41.96 11.05
N LEU A 556 -14.67 42.51 12.19
CA LEU A 556 -15.15 42.11 13.53
C LEU A 556 -16.63 42.43 13.77
N GLU A 557 -17.17 43.42 13.09
CA GLU A 557 -18.60 43.78 13.15
C GLU A 557 -19.45 43.00 12.13
N GLY A 558 -18.82 42.15 11.30
CA GLY A 558 -19.48 41.28 10.34
C GLY A 558 -19.76 39.87 10.89
N ASP A 559 -20.32 39.01 10.03
CA ASP A 559 -20.51 37.59 10.31
C ASP A 559 -19.24 36.79 10.01
N TYR A 560 -18.16 37.04 10.76
CA TYR A 560 -16.89 36.35 10.59
C TYR A 560 -17.01 34.84 10.87
N VAL A 561 -18.01 34.41 11.65
CA VAL A 561 -18.24 32.98 11.93
C VAL A 561 -18.67 32.28 10.65
N GLU A 562 -19.62 32.82 9.91
CA GLU A 562 -20.07 32.25 8.64
C GLU A 562 -18.97 32.34 7.56
N GLU A 563 -18.20 33.44 7.53
CA GLU A 563 -17.04 33.55 6.64
C GLU A 563 -15.97 32.49 6.91
N ILE A 564 -15.66 32.18 8.18
CA ILE A 564 -14.73 31.12 8.56
C ILE A 564 -15.28 29.75 8.11
N LYS A 565 -16.57 29.47 8.30
CA LYS A 565 -17.21 28.23 7.81
C LYS A 565 -17.14 28.12 6.29
N ASN A 566 -17.36 29.21 5.58
CA ASN A 566 -17.25 29.24 4.11
C ASN A 566 -15.83 28.98 3.63
N ILE A 567 -14.82 29.52 4.33
CA ILE A 567 -13.40 29.21 4.04
C ILE A 567 -13.12 27.71 4.26
N LEU A 568 -13.56 27.12 5.39
CA LEU A 568 -13.39 25.71 5.67
C LEU A 568 -14.08 24.84 4.62
N ALA A 569 -15.34 25.15 4.26
CA ALA A 569 -16.08 24.44 3.21
C ALA A 569 -15.36 24.52 1.85
N GLY A 570 -14.82 25.69 1.50
CA GLY A 570 -14.04 25.86 0.26
C GLY A 570 -12.71 25.09 0.25
N LEU A 571 -12.15 24.77 1.41
CA LEU A 571 -10.95 23.93 1.55
C LEU A 571 -11.28 22.43 1.50
N MET A 572 -12.50 22.01 1.86
CA MET A 572 -12.97 20.63 1.74
C MET A 572 -13.35 20.27 0.29
N ALA A 573 -13.85 21.22 -0.49
CA ALA A 573 -14.37 21.00 -1.85
C ALA A 573 -13.28 20.84 -2.93
N LYS A 574 -12.01 20.94 -2.58
CA LYS A 574 -10.84 20.83 -3.48
C LYS A 574 -9.96 19.65 -3.13
#